data_2c833f7fdbea702dbec23f16a43284fb
#
_entry.id   2c833f7fdbea702dbec23f16a43284fb
#
_cell.length_a   1.000
_cell.length_b   1.000
_cell.length_c   1.000
_cell.angle_alpha   90.00
_cell.angle_beta   90.00
_cell.angle_gamma   90.00
#
_symmetry.space_group_name_H-M   'P 1'
#
loop_
_entity.id
_entity.type
_entity.pdbx_description
1 polymer ?
#
loop_
_entity_poly.entity_id
_entity_poly.type
_entity_poly.pdbx_seq_one_letter_code
_entity_poly.pdbx_strand_id
1 'polypeptide(L)'
;MVQNEKNTGRRPLVTESHTVPLWDYTIAVYRKSGVAAACLELQHSAHIDVPLFFCAGYASLTGRRFDKTALAWLCDICTPWQKDIVQPLRLIRTQLKQGHEMISRTTTEAFRTEIKSMELGAERIQIDLMQDLVTELPMQQADCSIEQLTSVLTMVVERYSQVAADAPTSSKISFLADQMYHY
;
A
#
# COMPACT_ATOMS: atom_id res chain seq x y z
N MET A 1 -37.64 1.50 -20.94
CA MET A 1 -36.93 0.69 -19.96
C MET A 1 -35.71 1.48 -19.52
N VAL A 2 -35.80 2.16 -18.39
CA VAL A 2 -34.72 2.97 -17.83
C VAL A 2 -33.83 2.01 -17.05
N GLN A 3 -32.59 1.79 -17.49
CA GLN A 3 -31.60 1.04 -16.73
C GLN A 3 -31.24 1.88 -15.51
N ASN A 4 -31.52 1.35 -14.35
CA ASN A 4 -31.18 1.91 -13.05
C ASN A 4 -29.70 1.63 -12.79
N GLU A 5 -28.83 2.55 -13.21
CA GLU A 5 -27.41 2.50 -12.83
C GLU A 5 -27.33 2.62 -11.32
N LYS A 6 -26.96 1.53 -10.67
CA LYS A 6 -26.60 1.52 -9.26
C LYS A 6 -25.34 2.37 -9.13
N ASN A 7 -25.52 3.64 -8.78
CA ASN A 7 -24.43 4.50 -8.35
C ASN A 7 -23.76 3.88 -7.11
N THR A 8 -22.65 3.21 -7.30
CA THR A 8 -21.94 2.47 -6.25
C THR A 8 -21.18 3.37 -5.28
N GLY A 9 -21.28 4.70 -5.42
CA GLY A 9 -20.58 5.67 -4.56
C GLY A 9 -19.05 5.68 -4.71
N ARG A 10 -18.53 4.91 -5.63
CA ARG A 10 -17.07 4.82 -5.89
C ARG A 10 -16.61 6.01 -6.73
N ARG A 11 -15.56 6.69 -6.25
CA ARG A 11 -14.87 7.69 -7.06
C ARG A 11 -14.04 6.99 -8.15
N PRO A 12 -14.19 7.33 -9.43
CA PRO A 12 -13.43 6.67 -10.48
C PRO A 12 -11.95 7.03 -10.39
N LEU A 13 -11.08 6.02 -10.44
CA LEU A 13 -9.63 6.19 -10.54
C LEU A 13 -9.19 6.55 -11.96
N VAL A 14 -10.02 6.17 -12.94
CA VAL A 14 -9.80 6.47 -14.36
C VAL A 14 -10.96 7.32 -14.85
N THR A 15 -10.66 8.49 -15.38
CA THR A 15 -11.60 9.33 -16.11
C THR A 15 -11.23 9.29 -17.60
N GLU A 16 -12.10 9.77 -18.49
CA GLU A 16 -11.85 9.74 -19.95
C GLU A 16 -10.52 10.39 -20.37
N SER A 17 -9.88 11.19 -19.51
CA SER A 17 -8.63 11.90 -19.80
C SER A 17 -7.45 11.61 -18.86
N HIS A 18 -7.66 11.15 -17.62
CA HIS A 18 -6.55 10.97 -16.67
C HIS A 18 -6.80 9.85 -15.64
N THR A 19 -5.75 9.07 -15.36
CA THR A 19 -5.70 8.17 -14.22
C THR A 19 -5.16 8.93 -13.01
N VAL A 20 -5.80 8.81 -11.84
CA VAL A 20 -5.27 9.38 -10.60
C VAL A 20 -3.91 8.75 -10.30
N PRO A 21 -2.83 9.51 -10.05
CA PRO A 21 -1.52 8.94 -9.74
C PRO A 21 -1.57 8.03 -8.51
N LEU A 22 -0.78 6.96 -8.53
CA LEU A 22 -0.70 5.97 -7.43
C LEU A 22 -0.38 6.63 -6.08
N TRP A 23 0.52 7.62 -6.06
CA TRP A 23 0.82 8.37 -4.86
C TRP A 23 -0.39 9.11 -4.30
N ASP A 24 -1.10 9.85 -5.14
CA ASP A 24 -2.26 10.66 -4.72
C ASP A 24 -3.39 9.76 -4.22
N TYR A 25 -3.62 8.64 -4.91
CA TYR A 25 -4.53 7.60 -4.47
C TYR A 25 -4.13 7.04 -3.10
N THR A 26 -2.85 6.63 -2.95
CA THR A 26 -2.33 6.06 -1.71
C THR A 26 -2.53 7.02 -0.54
N ILE A 27 -2.14 8.29 -0.69
CA ILE A 27 -2.30 9.30 0.36
C ILE A 27 -3.76 9.56 0.69
N ALA A 28 -4.63 9.62 -0.31
CA ALA A 28 -6.06 9.87 -0.09
C ALA A 28 -6.72 8.72 0.70
N VAL A 29 -6.41 7.46 0.36
CA VAL A 29 -6.92 6.31 1.11
C VAL A 29 -6.28 6.22 2.50
N TYR A 30 -4.96 6.42 2.61
CA TYR A 30 -4.24 6.33 3.88
C TYR A 30 -4.72 7.33 4.94
N ARG A 31 -5.26 8.48 4.50
CA ARG A 31 -5.85 9.51 5.37
C ARG A 31 -7.24 9.16 5.90
N LYS A 32 -7.91 8.15 5.34
CA LYS A 32 -9.22 7.72 5.84
C LYS A 32 -9.10 7.15 7.25
N SER A 33 -10.16 7.33 8.05
CA SER A 33 -10.18 6.88 9.45
C SER A 33 -9.86 5.39 9.57
N GLY A 34 -8.95 5.02 10.46
CA GLY A 34 -8.55 3.63 10.74
C GLY A 34 -7.56 3.01 9.75
N VAL A 35 -7.40 3.55 8.53
CA VAL A 35 -6.54 2.95 7.50
C VAL A 35 -5.07 2.91 7.93
N ALA A 36 -4.54 4.03 8.43
CA ALA A 36 -3.15 4.09 8.89
C ALA A 36 -2.88 3.07 10.02
N ALA A 37 -3.80 2.92 10.96
CA ALA A 37 -3.67 1.95 12.06
C ALA A 37 -3.67 0.50 11.51
N ALA A 38 -4.62 0.16 10.65
CA ALA A 38 -4.69 -1.18 10.05
C ALA A 38 -3.44 -1.53 9.22
N CYS A 39 -2.91 -0.57 8.44
CA CYS A 39 -1.65 -0.76 7.69
C CYS A 39 -0.46 -0.99 8.63
N LEU A 40 -0.33 -0.21 9.72
CA LEU A 40 0.75 -0.38 10.69
C LEU A 40 0.66 -1.73 11.42
N GLU A 41 -0.55 -2.21 11.73
CA GLU A 41 -0.74 -3.52 12.33
C GLU A 41 -0.33 -4.64 11.37
N LEU A 42 -0.74 -4.61 10.11
CA LEU A 42 -0.31 -5.59 9.09
C LEU A 42 1.19 -5.51 8.83
N GLN A 43 1.77 -4.31 8.81
CA GLN A 43 3.22 -4.14 8.68
C GLN A 43 3.97 -4.75 9.87
N HIS A 44 3.44 -4.67 11.09
CA HIS A 44 4.05 -5.24 12.27
C HIS A 44 3.87 -6.76 12.35
N SER A 45 2.67 -7.27 12.07
CA SER A 45 2.34 -8.69 12.24
C SER A 45 2.72 -9.57 11.03
N ALA A 46 2.59 -9.04 9.82
CA ALA A 46 2.82 -9.77 8.58
C ALA A 46 4.01 -9.23 7.76
N HIS A 47 4.69 -8.20 8.25
CA HIS A 47 5.87 -7.58 7.62
C HIS A 47 5.63 -7.07 6.20
N ILE A 48 4.38 -6.69 5.87
CA ILE A 48 4.05 -6.24 4.52
C ILE A 48 4.82 -4.98 4.13
N ASP A 49 5.09 -4.87 2.83
CA ASP A 49 5.44 -3.61 2.18
C ASP A 49 4.15 -2.84 1.89
N VAL A 50 3.87 -1.80 2.69
CA VAL A 50 2.64 -1.00 2.56
C VAL A 50 2.53 -0.31 1.20
N PRO A 51 3.58 0.34 0.63
CA PRO A 51 3.59 0.80 -0.74
C PRO A 51 3.16 -0.25 -1.76
N LEU A 52 3.71 -1.46 -1.71
CA LEU A 52 3.36 -2.54 -2.64
C LEU A 52 1.94 -3.06 -2.42
N PHE A 53 1.46 -3.09 -1.18
CA PHE A 53 0.07 -3.44 -0.85
C PHE A 53 -0.92 -2.48 -1.53
N PHE A 54 -0.67 -1.16 -1.46
CA PHE A 54 -1.48 -0.16 -2.15
C PHE A 54 -1.35 -0.25 -3.67
N CYS A 55 -0.16 -0.51 -4.18
CA CYS A 55 0.09 -0.71 -5.60
C CYS A 55 -0.74 -1.87 -6.17
N ALA A 56 -0.80 -3.01 -5.47
CA ALA A 56 -1.59 -4.17 -5.88
C ALA A 56 -3.09 -3.85 -5.99
N GLY A 57 -3.62 -3.15 -4.98
CA GLY A 57 -5.02 -2.70 -5.01
C GLY A 57 -5.28 -1.69 -6.11
N TYR A 58 -4.42 -0.70 -6.27
CA TYR A 58 -4.52 0.30 -7.33
C TYR A 58 -4.47 -0.34 -8.73
N ALA A 59 -3.53 -1.24 -8.99
CA ALA A 59 -3.44 -1.95 -10.26
C ALA A 59 -4.75 -2.67 -10.58
N SER A 60 -5.30 -3.41 -9.62
CA SER A 60 -6.58 -4.12 -9.78
C SER A 60 -7.74 -3.16 -10.07
N LEU A 61 -7.81 -2.04 -9.34
CA LEU A 61 -8.87 -1.04 -9.47
C LEU A 61 -8.77 -0.20 -10.75
N THR A 62 -7.59 -0.12 -11.35
CA THR A 62 -7.35 0.55 -12.65
C THR A 62 -7.44 -0.41 -13.84
N GLY A 63 -7.96 -1.63 -13.62
CA GLY A 63 -8.19 -2.60 -14.70
C GLY A 63 -6.94 -3.38 -15.11
N ARG A 64 -5.90 -3.44 -14.27
CA ARG A 64 -4.72 -4.27 -14.51
C ARG A 64 -4.87 -5.61 -13.81
N ARG A 65 -4.46 -6.69 -14.48
CA ARG A 65 -4.47 -8.02 -13.89
C ARG A 65 -3.30 -8.15 -12.90
N PHE A 66 -3.62 -8.25 -11.62
CA PHE A 66 -2.64 -8.43 -10.57
C PHE A 66 -2.76 -9.85 -9.99
N ASP A 67 -1.87 -10.72 -10.40
CA ASP A 67 -1.82 -12.13 -9.99
C ASP A 67 -0.47 -12.46 -9.30
N LYS A 68 -0.25 -13.73 -8.96
CA LYS A 68 0.98 -14.18 -8.30
C LYS A 68 2.24 -13.88 -9.11
N THR A 69 2.14 -13.86 -10.43
CA THR A 69 3.27 -13.55 -11.34
C THR A 69 3.60 -12.07 -11.27
N ALA A 70 2.58 -11.20 -11.32
CA ALA A 70 2.74 -9.76 -11.16
C ALA A 70 3.31 -9.41 -9.77
N LEU A 71 2.80 -10.07 -8.72
CA LEU A 71 3.32 -9.87 -7.36
C LEU A 71 4.79 -10.28 -7.25
N ALA A 72 5.17 -11.46 -7.76
CA ALA A 72 6.57 -11.92 -7.73
C ALA A 72 7.49 -10.94 -8.47
N TRP A 73 7.09 -10.53 -9.68
CA TRP A 73 7.85 -9.59 -10.49
C TRP A 73 8.07 -8.23 -9.79
N LEU A 74 7.02 -7.64 -9.21
CA LEU A 74 7.13 -6.39 -8.47
C LEU A 74 7.97 -6.55 -7.18
N CYS A 75 7.83 -7.68 -6.47
CA CYS A 75 8.68 -7.98 -5.33
C CYS A 75 10.17 -8.03 -5.71
N ASP A 76 10.52 -8.71 -6.81
CA ASP A 76 11.92 -8.83 -7.26
C ASP A 76 12.53 -7.46 -7.56
N ILE A 77 11.76 -6.52 -8.10
CA ILE A 77 12.22 -5.16 -8.40
C ILE A 77 12.28 -4.29 -7.15
N CYS A 78 11.24 -4.32 -6.30
CA CYS A 78 11.10 -3.38 -5.19
C CYS A 78 11.81 -3.84 -3.90
N THR A 79 11.97 -5.14 -3.67
CA THR A 79 12.56 -5.66 -2.42
C THR A 79 13.96 -5.15 -2.14
N PRO A 80 14.91 -5.04 -3.12
CA PRO A 80 16.22 -4.47 -2.84
C PRO A 80 16.14 -3.04 -2.27
N TRP A 81 15.34 -2.17 -2.89
CA TRP A 81 15.15 -0.80 -2.41
C TRP A 81 14.49 -0.76 -1.02
N GLN A 82 13.46 -1.55 -0.83
CA GLN A 82 12.76 -1.65 0.45
C GLN A 82 13.70 -2.11 1.56
N LYS A 83 14.51 -3.16 1.30
CA LYS A 83 15.42 -3.74 2.28
C LYS A 83 16.61 -2.85 2.58
N ASP A 84 17.22 -2.26 1.54
CA ASP A 84 18.51 -1.59 1.66
C ASP A 84 18.35 -0.10 2.01
N ILE A 85 17.19 0.52 1.76
CA ILE A 85 16.96 1.95 1.98
C ILE A 85 15.81 2.19 2.95
N VAL A 86 14.57 1.73 2.64
CA VAL A 86 13.39 2.09 3.44
C VAL A 86 13.45 1.48 4.83
N GLN A 87 13.74 0.19 4.95
CA GLN A 87 13.80 -0.49 6.26
C GLN A 87 14.90 0.05 7.18
N PRO A 88 16.14 0.34 6.73
CA PRO A 88 17.13 0.99 7.56
C PRO A 88 16.70 2.37 8.10
N LEU A 89 16.10 3.21 7.26
CA LEU A 89 15.56 4.50 7.70
C LEU A 89 14.47 4.32 8.77
N ARG A 90 13.56 3.37 8.57
CA ARG A 90 12.51 3.01 9.53
C ARG A 90 13.10 2.50 10.85
N LEU A 91 14.13 1.68 10.79
CA LEU A 91 14.83 1.16 11.98
C LEU A 91 15.44 2.31 12.79
N ILE A 92 16.19 3.20 12.14
CA ILE A 92 16.81 4.38 12.79
C ILE A 92 15.71 5.25 13.42
N ARG A 93 14.64 5.57 12.67
CA ARG A 93 13.51 6.36 13.19
C ARG A 93 12.86 5.72 14.41
N THR A 94 12.75 4.39 14.42
CA THR A 94 12.13 3.65 15.53
C THR A 94 13.04 3.63 16.76
N GLN A 95 14.34 3.43 16.58
CA GLN A 95 15.33 3.50 17.66
C GLN A 95 15.35 4.89 18.32
N LEU A 96 15.32 5.96 17.52
CA LEU A 96 15.28 7.34 18.03
C LEU A 96 14.03 7.66 18.86
N LYS A 97 12.95 6.89 18.74
CA LYS A 97 11.73 7.06 19.54
C LYS A 97 11.99 6.83 21.03
N GLN A 98 12.93 5.99 21.39
CA GLN A 98 13.31 5.73 22.78
C GLN A 98 14.21 6.84 23.38
N GLY A 99 14.72 7.74 22.53
CA GLY A 99 15.75 8.69 22.91
C GLY A 99 17.14 8.03 23.01
N HIS A 100 18.10 8.76 23.55
CA HIS A 100 19.46 8.28 23.80
C HIS A 100 19.95 8.81 25.14
N GLU A 101 20.64 7.97 25.95
CA GLU A 101 21.05 8.31 27.31
C GLU A 101 21.86 9.61 27.40
N MET A 102 22.71 9.86 26.41
CA MET A 102 23.66 11.00 26.41
C MET A 102 23.15 12.20 25.59
N ILE A 103 21.97 12.10 24.96
CA ILE A 103 21.47 13.17 24.06
C ILE A 103 20.06 13.56 24.48
N SER A 104 19.79 14.87 24.52
CA SER A 104 18.48 15.36 24.95
C SER A 104 17.36 14.78 24.05
N ARG A 105 16.23 14.49 24.64
CA ARG A 105 15.04 13.98 23.90
C ARG A 105 14.58 14.95 22.82
N THR A 106 14.69 16.26 23.07
CA THR A 106 14.34 17.28 22.06
C THR A 106 15.21 17.17 20.82
N THR A 107 16.53 16.98 21.02
CA THR A 107 17.48 16.82 19.90
C THR A 107 17.22 15.53 19.12
N THR A 108 16.98 14.41 19.80
CA THR A 108 16.67 13.13 19.16
C THR A 108 15.34 13.16 18.42
N GLU A 109 14.31 13.87 18.92
CA GLU A 109 13.02 14.00 18.23
C GLU A 109 13.09 14.88 16.99
N ALA A 110 13.90 15.97 17.01
CA ALA A 110 14.15 16.76 15.81
C ALA A 110 14.79 15.92 14.70
N PHE A 111 15.86 15.20 15.03
CA PHE A 111 16.54 14.29 14.09
C PHE A 111 15.63 13.16 13.62
N ARG A 112 14.83 12.57 14.51
CA ARG A 112 13.83 11.55 14.17
C ARG A 112 12.81 12.06 13.14
N THR A 113 12.42 13.34 13.22
CA THR A 113 11.51 13.97 12.27
C THR A 113 12.14 14.08 10.88
N GLU A 114 13.43 14.41 10.81
CA GLU A 114 14.17 14.42 9.53
C GLU A 114 14.27 13.03 8.92
N ILE A 115 14.62 12.02 9.72
CA ILE A 115 14.65 10.61 9.26
C ILE A 115 13.28 10.15 8.77
N LYS A 116 12.19 10.54 9.45
CA LYS A 116 10.82 10.25 8.99
C LYS A 116 10.54 10.87 7.62
N SER A 117 11.01 12.09 7.37
CA SER A 117 10.86 12.74 6.05
C SER A 117 11.64 12.00 4.96
N MET A 118 12.87 11.55 5.28
CA MET A 118 13.68 10.74 4.35
C MET A 118 13.03 9.38 4.06
N GLU A 119 12.49 8.69 5.08
CA GLU A 119 11.75 7.43 4.92
C GLU A 119 10.55 7.62 3.97
N LEU A 120 9.74 8.66 4.20
CA LEU A 120 8.61 8.98 3.33
C LEU A 120 9.06 9.33 1.88
N GLY A 121 10.18 10.03 1.73
CA GLY A 121 10.78 10.30 0.42
C GLY A 121 11.22 9.03 -0.29
N ALA A 122 11.83 8.08 0.44
CA ALA A 122 12.22 6.79 -0.11
C ALA A 122 11.01 5.93 -0.52
N GLU A 123 9.95 5.91 0.28
CA GLU A 123 8.66 5.27 -0.06
C GLU A 123 8.03 5.92 -1.29
N ARG A 124 8.11 7.26 -1.43
CA ARG A 124 7.63 7.98 -2.60
C ARG A 124 8.36 7.55 -3.88
N ILE A 125 9.69 7.43 -3.85
CA ILE A 125 10.48 6.95 -4.98
C ILE A 125 10.04 5.53 -5.40
N GLN A 126 9.80 4.65 -4.43
CA GLN A 126 9.29 3.30 -4.70
C GLN A 126 7.90 3.33 -5.34
N ILE A 127 7.00 4.18 -4.86
CA ILE A 127 5.65 4.34 -5.40
C ILE A 127 5.69 4.88 -6.83
N ASP A 128 6.54 5.87 -7.11
CA ASP A 128 6.68 6.44 -8.45
C ASP A 128 7.23 5.39 -9.43
N LEU A 129 8.20 4.55 -9.04
CA LEU A 129 8.63 3.40 -9.83
C LEU A 129 7.49 2.41 -10.09
N MET A 130 6.74 2.03 -9.05
CA MET A 130 5.60 1.11 -9.19
C MET A 130 4.49 1.68 -10.07
N GLN A 131 4.29 3.00 -10.10
CA GLN A 131 3.35 3.66 -11.01
C GLN A 131 3.66 3.32 -12.48
N ASP A 132 4.94 3.37 -12.86
CA ASP A 132 5.36 3.04 -14.22
C ASP A 132 5.19 1.54 -14.51
N LEU A 133 5.64 0.69 -13.57
CA LEU A 133 5.55 -0.77 -13.70
C LEU A 133 4.11 -1.28 -13.82
N VAL A 134 3.14 -0.66 -13.12
CA VAL A 134 1.72 -1.01 -13.23
C VAL A 134 1.22 -0.86 -14.67
N THR A 135 1.73 0.09 -15.44
CA THR A 135 1.31 0.28 -16.83
C THR A 135 1.71 -0.89 -17.75
N GLU A 136 2.73 -1.66 -17.38
CA GLU A 136 3.21 -2.83 -18.11
C GLU A 136 2.38 -4.09 -17.83
N LEU A 137 1.58 -4.10 -16.75
CA LEU A 137 0.72 -5.22 -16.42
C LEU A 137 -0.40 -5.38 -17.47
N PRO A 138 -0.76 -6.62 -17.81
CA PRO A 138 -1.83 -6.87 -18.77
C PRO A 138 -3.17 -6.35 -18.24
N MET A 139 -4.02 -5.87 -19.14
CA MET A 139 -5.40 -5.49 -18.82
C MET A 139 -6.21 -6.72 -18.41
N GLN A 140 -7.08 -6.55 -17.42
CA GLN A 140 -8.11 -7.55 -17.12
C GLN A 140 -9.37 -7.30 -17.95
N GLN A 141 -10.16 -8.36 -18.17
CA GLN A 141 -11.34 -8.29 -19.04
C GLN A 141 -12.58 -7.70 -18.36
N ALA A 142 -12.61 -7.70 -17.03
CA ALA A 142 -13.75 -7.24 -16.24
C ALA A 142 -13.31 -6.23 -15.16
N ASP A 143 -14.25 -5.40 -14.72
CA ASP A 143 -14.02 -4.51 -13.58
C ASP A 143 -13.70 -5.32 -12.31
N CYS A 144 -12.80 -4.77 -11.49
CA CYS A 144 -12.42 -5.38 -10.22
C CYS A 144 -13.59 -5.30 -9.23
N SER A 145 -14.08 -6.45 -8.76
CA SER A 145 -15.02 -6.50 -7.64
C SER A 145 -14.30 -6.36 -6.29
N ILE A 146 -15.06 -6.06 -5.23
CA ILE A 146 -14.48 -5.98 -3.88
C ILE A 146 -13.93 -7.33 -3.40
N GLU A 147 -14.55 -8.45 -3.80
CA GLU A 147 -14.08 -9.79 -3.49
C GLU A 147 -12.76 -10.09 -4.20
N GLN A 148 -12.63 -9.69 -5.46
CA GLN A 148 -11.38 -9.82 -6.21
C GLN A 148 -10.28 -8.95 -5.59
N LEU A 149 -10.60 -7.70 -5.24
CA LEU A 149 -9.66 -6.81 -4.56
C LEU A 149 -9.20 -7.42 -3.23
N THR A 150 -10.13 -7.90 -2.40
CA THR A 150 -9.81 -8.57 -1.13
C THR A 150 -8.91 -9.78 -1.34
N SER A 151 -9.18 -10.59 -2.37
CA SER A 151 -8.34 -11.74 -2.73
C SER A 151 -6.92 -11.34 -3.12
N VAL A 152 -6.77 -10.28 -3.93
CA VAL A 152 -5.46 -9.74 -4.32
C VAL A 152 -4.69 -9.23 -3.10
N LEU A 153 -5.33 -8.47 -2.22
CA LEU A 153 -4.69 -7.95 -1.01
C LEU A 153 -4.31 -9.07 -0.02
N THR A 154 -5.15 -10.11 0.08
CA THR A 154 -4.83 -11.32 0.86
C THR A 154 -3.59 -12.01 0.30
N MET A 155 -3.50 -12.20 -1.00
CA MET A 155 -2.33 -12.78 -1.67
C MET A 155 -1.04 -11.99 -1.36
N VAL A 156 -1.09 -10.66 -1.31
CA VAL A 156 0.05 -9.82 -0.91
C VAL A 156 0.44 -10.10 0.53
N VAL A 157 -0.51 -10.09 1.47
CA VAL A 157 -0.23 -10.34 2.90
C VAL A 157 0.38 -11.73 3.11
N GLU A 158 -0.21 -12.78 2.52
CA GLU A 158 0.28 -14.16 2.61
C GLU A 158 1.68 -14.34 2.00
N ARG A 159 2.01 -13.58 0.96
CA ARG A 159 3.37 -13.58 0.36
C ARG A 159 4.43 -13.11 1.35
N TYR A 160 4.11 -12.12 2.18
CA TYR A 160 5.04 -11.57 3.17
C TYR A 160 5.06 -12.38 4.47
N SER A 161 3.91 -12.76 5.00
CA SER A 161 3.80 -13.56 6.24
C SER A 161 4.21 -15.02 6.06
N GLN A 162 4.18 -15.54 4.83
CA GLN A 162 4.42 -16.95 4.46
C GLN A 162 3.45 -17.92 5.14
N VAL A 163 2.34 -17.42 5.66
CA VAL A 163 1.25 -18.19 6.26
C VAL A 163 -0.09 -17.65 5.78
N ALA A 164 -1.12 -18.50 5.82
CA ALA A 164 -2.49 -18.07 5.52
C ALA A 164 -2.96 -17.01 6.53
N ALA A 165 -3.73 -16.04 6.05
CA ALA A 165 -4.28 -14.99 6.89
C ALA A 165 -5.28 -15.57 7.91
N ASP A 166 -5.02 -15.31 9.19
CA ASP A 166 -5.96 -15.63 10.27
C ASP A 166 -7.18 -14.68 10.27
N ALA A 167 -8.17 -14.94 11.12
CA ALA A 167 -9.39 -14.16 11.15
C ALA A 167 -9.17 -12.67 11.47
N PRO A 168 -8.32 -12.25 12.44
CA PRO A 168 -7.99 -10.85 12.67
C PRO A 168 -7.31 -10.18 11.47
N THR A 169 -6.38 -10.86 10.82
CA THR A 169 -5.69 -10.37 9.60
C THR A 169 -6.66 -10.22 8.45
N SER A 170 -7.51 -11.23 8.21
CA SER A 170 -8.54 -11.20 7.16
C SER A 170 -9.54 -10.07 7.36
N SER A 171 -9.94 -9.77 8.60
CA SER A 171 -10.81 -8.64 8.92
C SER A 171 -10.17 -7.29 8.54
N LYS A 172 -8.87 -7.11 8.83
CA LYS A 172 -8.13 -5.90 8.45
C LYS A 172 -7.99 -5.76 6.93
N ILE A 173 -7.70 -6.87 6.24
CA ILE A 173 -7.62 -6.87 4.77
C ILE A 173 -8.96 -6.48 4.17
N SER A 174 -10.08 -7.05 4.65
CA SER A 174 -11.42 -6.71 4.17
C SER A 174 -11.77 -5.24 4.42
N PHE A 175 -11.42 -4.71 5.60
CA PHE A 175 -11.59 -3.29 5.90
C PHE A 175 -10.78 -2.41 4.94
N LEU A 176 -9.50 -2.73 4.71
CA LEU A 176 -8.66 -1.96 3.80
C LEU A 176 -9.14 -2.06 2.35
N ALA A 177 -9.59 -3.25 1.91
CA ALA A 177 -10.20 -3.44 0.60
C ALA A 177 -11.43 -2.54 0.41
N ASP A 178 -12.32 -2.48 1.41
CA ASP A 178 -13.48 -1.59 1.38
C ASP A 178 -13.07 -0.11 1.25
N GLN A 179 -12.10 0.33 2.07
CA GLN A 179 -11.61 1.70 2.03
C GLN A 179 -10.93 2.07 0.71
N MET A 180 -10.26 1.12 0.07
CA MET A 180 -9.62 1.27 -1.24
C MET A 180 -10.65 1.24 -2.38
N TYR A 181 -11.63 0.36 -2.29
CA TYR A 181 -12.68 0.21 -3.31
C TYR A 181 -13.58 1.43 -3.41
N HIS A 182 -13.88 2.05 -2.28
CA HIS A 182 -14.70 3.26 -2.16
C HIS A 182 -13.85 4.55 -2.07
N TYR A 183 -12.80 4.60 -2.87
CA TYR A 183 -11.90 5.77 -2.99
C TYR A 183 -12.63 7.07 -3.26
#